data_63f375b249f6a26098cd49f3018d0de6
#
_entry.id   63f375b249f6a26098cd49f3018d0de6
#
_cell.length_a   1.000
_cell.length_b   1.000
_cell.length_c   1.000
_cell.angle_alpha   90.00
_cell.angle_beta   90.00
_cell.angle_gamma   90.00
#
_symmetry.space_group_name_H-M   'P 1'
#
loop_
_entity.id
_entity.type
_entity.pdbx_description
1 polymer ?
#
loop_
_entity_poly.entity_id
_entity_poly.type
_entity_poly.pdbx_seq_one_letter_code
_entity_poly.pdbx_strand_id
1 'polypeptide(L)'
;MNSAFRKHRLLVAVALCFAQMAWAQSQAPKVTIHLDPQKTEIHWTLGTTLHTVHGTFRLKGGMMTFNPATGAAEGEFLVDVTTGESGNNSRDGKMQNEVLESGKYPQAFFHPVKVSGELKTGSPQNVIVDGTFNIHGADHPLRLQMTVQLNGTDATATTHFTVPYLAWGMKDESTFLLKVEKEVTVDVTSRGTVDGLSPGR
;
A
#
# COMPACT_ATOMS: atom_id res chain seq x y z
N MET A 1 5.78 -43.36 72.00
CA MET A 1 4.88 -42.21 71.83
C MET A 1 5.55 -41.24 70.90
N ASN A 2 4.89 -40.91 69.79
CA ASN A 2 5.25 -39.87 68.74
C ASN A 2 6.28 -40.19 67.67
N SER A 3 5.84 -40.93 66.69
CA SER A 3 6.55 -41.06 65.42
C SER A 3 5.55 -40.92 64.25
N ALA A 4 4.78 -39.81 64.16
CA ALA A 4 3.72 -39.70 63.19
C ALA A 4 3.64 -38.30 62.46
N PHE A 5 4.68 -37.43 62.56
CA PHE A 5 4.54 -36.09 62.09
C PHE A 5 5.59 -35.67 60.99
N ARG A 6 6.23 -36.65 60.35
CA ARG A 6 7.36 -36.30 59.40
C ARG A 6 7.18 -36.70 57.95
N LYS A 7 5.97 -37.16 57.55
CA LYS A 7 5.77 -37.67 56.18
C LYS A 7 4.88 -36.79 55.26
N HIS A 8 4.45 -35.61 55.69
CA HIS A 8 3.54 -34.77 54.87
C HIS A 8 4.14 -33.48 54.29
N ARG A 9 5.47 -33.30 54.37
CA ARG A 9 6.12 -32.07 53.81
C ARG A 9 6.90 -32.28 52.51
N LEU A 10 6.90 -33.46 51.92
CA LEU A 10 7.68 -33.75 50.71
C LEU A 10 6.86 -33.88 49.43
N LEU A 11 5.55 -33.70 49.47
CA LEU A 11 4.67 -33.87 48.29
C LEU A 11 4.12 -32.57 47.71
N VAL A 12 4.44 -31.41 48.29
CA VAL A 12 3.96 -30.11 47.79
C VAL A 12 4.98 -29.38 46.92
N ALA A 13 6.25 -29.80 46.89
CA ALA A 13 7.32 -29.12 46.15
C ALA A 13 7.48 -29.55 44.69
N VAL A 14 6.80 -30.60 44.23
CA VAL A 14 6.93 -31.09 42.82
C VAL A 14 5.85 -30.56 41.88
N ALA A 15 4.78 -29.96 42.40
CA ALA A 15 3.64 -29.50 41.59
C ALA A 15 3.80 -28.05 41.03
N LEU A 16 4.86 -27.32 41.36
CA LEU A 16 5.05 -25.91 40.90
C LEU A 16 6.04 -25.72 39.75
N CYS A 17 6.63 -26.78 39.19
CA CYS A 17 7.60 -26.68 38.10
C CYS A 17 7.02 -26.87 36.69
N PHE A 18 5.72 -27.03 36.50
CA PHE A 18 5.11 -27.28 35.17
C PHE A 18 4.32 -26.09 34.58
N ALA A 19 4.39 -24.91 35.15
CA ALA A 19 3.59 -23.75 34.68
C ALA A 19 4.38 -22.67 33.98
N GLN A 20 5.56 -22.94 33.44
CA GLN A 20 6.29 -22.00 32.57
C GLN A 20 6.61 -22.65 31.22
N MET A 21 5.62 -23.20 30.53
CA MET A 21 5.65 -23.25 29.09
C MET A 21 5.37 -21.81 28.61
N ALA A 22 6.44 -21.03 28.54
CA ALA A 22 6.42 -19.78 27.83
C ALA A 22 5.86 -20.05 26.43
N TRP A 23 4.72 -19.46 26.16
CA TRP A 23 4.19 -19.37 24.80
C TRP A 23 5.17 -18.51 24.02
N ALA A 24 6.17 -19.13 23.42
CA ALA A 24 6.89 -18.52 22.33
C ALA A 24 5.84 -18.32 21.23
N GLN A 25 5.20 -17.16 21.22
CA GLN A 25 4.43 -16.72 20.08
C GLN A 25 5.44 -16.61 18.94
N SER A 26 5.53 -17.64 18.13
CA SER A 26 6.20 -17.59 16.85
C SER A 26 5.52 -16.46 16.09
N GLN A 27 6.17 -15.30 16.04
CA GLN A 27 5.69 -14.22 15.21
C GLN A 27 5.65 -14.77 13.78
N ALA A 28 4.46 -14.76 13.20
CA ALA A 28 4.29 -15.16 11.81
C ALA A 28 5.28 -14.38 10.94
N PRO A 29 5.93 -15.01 9.95
CA PRO A 29 6.89 -14.34 9.10
C PRO A 29 6.23 -13.12 8.48
N LYS A 30 6.88 -11.95 8.61
CA LYS A 30 6.43 -10.69 8.02
C LYS A 30 7.41 -10.30 6.93
N VAL A 31 6.87 -9.89 5.80
CA VAL A 31 7.62 -9.26 4.71
C VAL A 31 7.32 -7.78 4.72
N THR A 32 8.35 -6.95 4.70
CA THR A 32 8.23 -5.50 4.67
C THR A 32 8.77 -4.96 3.36
N ILE A 33 8.03 -4.08 2.72
CA ILE A 33 8.40 -3.38 1.49
C ILE A 33 8.50 -1.90 1.82
N HIS A 34 9.62 -1.29 1.47
CA HIS A 34 9.87 0.14 1.56
C HIS A 34 10.03 0.70 0.15
N LEU A 35 9.18 1.67 -0.24
CA LEU A 35 9.33 2.34 -1.52
C LEU A 35 10.30 3.52 -1.41
N ASP A 36 11.09 3.71 -2.45
CA ASP A 36 11.96 4.87 -2.62
C ASP A 36 11.19 5.98 -3.37
N PRO A 37 10.86 7.11 -2.72
CA PRO A 37 10.12 8.19 -3.36
C PRO A 37 10.84 8.80 -4.57
N GLN A 38 12.17 8.78 -4.59
CA GLN A 38 12.96 9.35 -5.68
C GLN A 38 13.04 8.44 -6.91
N LYS A 39 12.70 7.16 -6.74
CA LYS A 39 12.74 6.14 -7.80
C LYS A 39 11.34 5.62 -8.14
N THR A 40 10.30 6.25 -7.60
CA THR A 40 8.90 5.91 -7.89
C THR A 40 8.32 6.97 -8.80
N GLU A 41 7.77 6.52 -9.91
CA GLU A 41 7.14 7.35 -10.93
C GLU A 41 5.63 7.10 -10.90
N ILE A 42 4.85 8.18 -10.84
CA ILE A 42 3.39 8.14 -10.88
C ILE A 42 2.97 9.02 -12.05
N HIS A 43 2.45 8.40 -13.10
CA HIS A 43 1.92 9.07 -14.27
C HIS A 43 0.40 8.97 -14.29
N TRP A 44 -0.25 10.01 -14.76
CA TRP A 44 -1.68 9.98 -15.00
C TRP A 44 -2.02 10.45 -16.41
N THR A 45 -3.12 9.94 -16.93
CA THR A 45 -3.60 10.22 -18.27
C THR A 45 -5.09 10.51 -18.23
N LEU A 46 -5.50 11.62 -18.84
CA LEU A 46 -6.88 12.07 -18.94
C LEU A 46 -7.24 12.39 -20.39
N GLY A 47 -8.23 11.70 -20.91
CA GLY A 47 -8.76 11.96 -22.26
C GLY A 47 -9.66 13.17 -22.30
N THR A 48 -9.59 13.90 -23.41
CA THR A 48 -10.55 14.94 -23.76
C THR A 48 -10.94 14.82 -25.23
N THR A 49 -11.99 15.54 -25.65
CA THR A 49 -12.41 15.54 -27.08
C THR A 49 -11.37 16.13 -28.01
N LEU A 50 -10.43 16.94 -27.52
CA LEU A 50 -9.44 17.61 -28.34
C LEU A 50 -8.07 16.94 -28.31
N HIS A 51 -7.66 16.44 -27.17
CA HIS A 51 -6.35 15.83 -26.98
C HIS A 51 -6.31 15.02 -25.66
N THR A 52 -5.30 14.19 -25.53
CA THR A 52 -4.99 13.50 -24.27
C THR A 52 -4.05 14.35 -23.44
N VAL A 53 -4.31 14.45 -22.17
CA VAL A 53 -3.48 15.14 -21.18
C VAL A 53 -2.72 14.10 -20.36
N HIS A 54 -1.44 14.33 -20.19
CA HIS A 54 -0.57 13.52 -19.32
C HIS A 54 -0.01 14.40 -18.21
N GLY A 55 0.26 13.78 -17.09
CA GLY A 55 0.90 14.48 -15.99
C GLY A 55 1.47 13.49 -14.96
N THR A 56 2.01 14.04 -13.89
CA THR A 56 2.67 13.28 -12.85
C THR A 56 2.26 13.73 -11.47
N PHE A 57 2.48 12.86 -10.48
CA PHE A 57 2.51 13.17 -9.04
C PHE A 57 3.79 12.62 -8.43
N ARG A 58 4.14 13.07 -7.25
CA ARG A 58 5.28 12.55 -6.48
C ARG A 58 4.82 11.71 -5.30
N LEU A 59 5.44 10.54 -5.16
CA LEU A 59 5.34 9.77 -3.92
C LEU A 59 6.07 10.53 -2.82
N LYS A 60 5.44 10.67 -1.65
CA LYS A 60 6.07 11.26 -0.47
C LYS A 60 6.73 10.20 0.41
N GLY A 61 6.20 8.99 0.39
CA GLY A 61 6.73 7.84 1.09
C GLY A 61 5.80 6.64 0.96
N GLY A 62 6.30 5.48 1.34
CA GLY A 62 5.47 4.28 1.35
C GLY A 62 6.17 3.10 1.99
N MET A 63 5.42 2.43 2.87
CA MET A 63 5.83 1.19 3.49
C MET A 63 4.63 0.28 3.64
N MET A 64 4.83 -1.00 3.37
CA MET A 64 3.84 -2.04 3.58
C MET A 64 4.49 -3.23 4.26
N THR A 65 3.81 -3.81 5.24
CA THR A 65 4.16 -5.09 5.83
C THR A 65 3.03 -6.08 5.58
N PHE A 66 3.34 -7.30 5.21
CA PHE A 66 2.34 -8.34 5.05
C PHE A 66 2.82 -9.70 5.55
N ASN A 67 1.86 -10.57 5.86
CA ASN A 67 2.10 -11.95 6.23
C ASN A 67 1.96 -12.84 5.00
N PRO A 68 3.03 -13.51 4.52
CA PRO A 68 2.96 -14.35 3.32
C PRO A 68 2.00 -15.54 3.43
N ALA A 69 1.73 -16.04 4.64
CA ALA A 69 0.87 -17.19 4.84
C ALA A 69 -0.63 -16.85 4.76
N THR A 70 -1.02 -15.64 5.19
CA THR A 70 -2.43 -15.21 5.24
C THR A 70 -2.75 -14.15 4.20
N GLY A 71 -1.73 -13.45 3.69
CA GLY A 71 -1.86 -12.29 2.83
C GLY A 71 -2.27 -11.01 3.57
N ALA A 72 -2.57 -11.06 4.87
CA ALA A 72 -2.94 -9.87 5.64
C ALA A 72 -1.83 -8.82 5.55
N ALA A 73 -2.20 -7.60 5.19
CA ALA A 73 -1.29 -6.49 4.95
C ALA A 73 -1.68 -5.27 5.75
N GLU A 74 -0.69 -4.46 6.06
CA GLU A 74 -0.82 -3.18 6.76
C GLU A 74 0.25 -2.21 6.26
N GLY A 75 0.01 -0.92 6.38
CA GLY A 75 0.95 0.11 5.96
C GLY A 75 0.27 1.24 5.21
N GLU A 76 1.08 2.08 4.58
CA GLU A 76 0.60 3.26 3.88
C GLU A 76 1.53 3.64 2.73
N PHE A 77 0.95 4.05 1.62
CA PHE A 77 1.63 4.73 0.53
C PHE A 77 1.03 6.12 0.38
N LEU A 78 1.88 7.14 0.48
CA LEU A 78 1.49 8.54 0.55
C LEU A 78 1.93 9.29 -0.69
N VAL A 79 0.96 9.87 -1.42
CA VAL A 79 1.18 10.72 -2.58
C VAL A 79 0.94 12.18 -2.19
N ASP A 80 1.85 13.06 -2.59
CA ASP A 80 1.69 14.50 -2.44
C ASP A 80 0.85 15.04 -3.61
N VAL A 81 -0.43 15.31 -3.36
CA VAL A 81 -1.38 15.81 -4.37
C VAL A 81 -0.98 17.20 -4.87
N THR A 82 -0.29 17.99 -4.05
CA THR A 82 0.14 19.36 -4.41
C THR A 82 1.21 19.38 -5.49
N THR A 83 1.87 18.24 -5.75
CA THR A 83 2.92 18.09 -6.77
C THR A 83 2.37 17.76 -8.16
N GLY A 84 1.05 17.67 -8.31
CA GLY A 84 0.41 17.35 -9.58
C GLY A 84 0.72 18.37 -10.65
N GLU A 85 1.28 17.90 -11.75
CA GLU A 85 1.65 18.74 -12.89
C GLU A 85 1.35 18.05 -14.22
N SER A 86 1.04 18.84 -15.23
CA SER A 86 0.77 18.39 -16.61
C SER A 86 1.56 19.16 -17.67
N GLY A 87 2.47 20.01 -17.24
CA GLY A 87 3.25 20.89 -18.13
C GLY A 87 2.49 22.12 -18.61
N ASN A 88 1.33 22.45 -18.02
CA ASN A 88 0.57 23.66 -18.31
C ASN A 88 0.06 24.30 -17.02
N ASN A 89 0.67 25.39 -16.60
CA ASN A 89 0.39 26.04 -15.31
C ASN A 89 -1.08 26.45 -15.13
N SER A 90 -1.78 26.87 -16.20
CA SER A 90 -3.21 27.24 -16.09
C SER A 90 -4.08 26.03 -15.83
N ARG A 91 -3.81 24.92 -16.50
CA ARG A 91 -4.52 23.63 -16.27
C ARG A 91 -4.19 23.07 -14.90
N ASP A 92 -2.91 23.12 -14.51
CA ASP A 92 -2.45 22.62 -13.21
C ASP A 92 -3.08 23.44 -12.08
N GLY A 93 -3.18 24.78 -12.23
CA GLY A 93 -3.89 25.62 -11.28
C GLY A 93 -5.36 25.25 -11.13
N LYS A 94 -6.08 24.95 -12.21
CA LYS A 94 -7.47 24.47 -12.14
C LYS A 94 -7.56 23.10 -11.50
N MET A 95 -6.72 22.17 -11.91
CA MET A 95 -6.67 20.83 -11.32
C MET A 95 -6.48 20.91 -9.81
N GLN A 96 -5.51 21.70 -9.34
CA GLN A 96 -5.20 21.86 -7.93
C GLN A 96 -6.32 22.53 -7.11
N ASN A 97 -6.89 23.62 -7.65
CA ASN A 97 -7.81 24.46 -6.88
C ASN A 97 -9.26 24.01 -6.98
N GLU A 98 -9.67 23.40 -8.12
CA GLU A 98 -11.07 23.16 -8.41
C GLU A 98 -11.44 21.67 -8.47
N VAL A 99 -10.50 20.80 -8.90
CA VAL A 99 -10.78 19.36 -9.02
C VAL A 99 -10.29 18.61 -7.80
N LEU A 100 -9.01 18.77 -7.45
CA LEU A 100 -8.39 18.06 -6.32
C LEU A 100 -8.54 18.79 -5.00
N GLU A 101 -8.85 20.11 -5.02
CA GLU A 101 -8.91 20.98 -3.85
C GLU A 101 -7.70 20.75 -2.92
N SER A 102 -6.47 20.73 -3.52
CA SER A 102 -5.26 20.30 -2.82
C SER A 102 -4.87 21.17 -1.63
N GLY A 103 -5.38 22.40 -1.57
CA GLY A 103 -5.28 23.22 -0.37
C GLY A 103 -6.03 22.65 0.85
N LYS A 104 -7.06 21.85 0.61
CA LYS A 104 -7.86 21.17 1.63
C LYS A 104 -7.48 19.70 1.78
N TYR A 105 -7.14 19.06 0.66
CA TYR A 105 -6.78 17.63 0.56
C TYR A 105 -5.39 17.48 -0.05
N PRO A 106 -4.32 17.85 0.68
CA PRO A 106 -2.96 17.90 0.10
C PRO A 106 -2.35 16.54 -0.16
N GLN A 107 -2.96 15.46 0.29
CA GLN A 107 -2.41 14.12 0.26
C GLN A 107 -3.46 13.10 -0.18
N ALA A 108 -3.01 12.08 -0.89
CA ALA A 108 -3.77 10.86 -1.15
C ALA A 108 -3.02 9.66 -0.55
N PHE A 109 -3.77 8.69 -0.03
CA PHE A 109 -3.23 7.55 0.71
C PHE A 109 -3.75 6.25 0.12
N PHE A 110 -2.90 5.25 0.03
CA PHE A 110 -3.33 3.88 -0.19
C PHE A 110 -2.96 3.02 1.01
N HIS A 111 -3.95 2.44 1.67
CA HIS A 111 -3.79 1.53 2.79
C HIS A 111 -4.04 0.09 2.31
N PRO A 112 -2.98 -0.73 2.15
CA PRO A 112 -3.13 -2.12 1.79
C PRO A 112 -3.76 -2.92 2.94
N VAL A 113 -4.65 -3.85 2.58
CA VAL A 113 -5.34 -4.73 3.54
C VAL A 113 -4.97 -6.18 3.27
N LYS A 114 -4.78 -6.54 2.00
CA LYS A 114 -4.48 -7.91 1.61
C LYS A 114 -3.59 -7.97 0.38
N VAL A 115 -2.60 -8.85 0.44
CA VAL A 115 -1.76 -9.25 -0.69
C VAL A 115 -2.14 -10.67 -1.10
N SER A 116 -2.35 -10.91 -2.39
CA SER A 116 -2.63 -12.22 -2.97
C SER A 116 -1.68 -12.48 -4.14
N GLY A 117 -1.18 -13.69 -4.25
CA GLY A 117 -0.13 -14.08 -5.20
C GLY A 117 1.15 -14.50 -4.49
N GLU A 118 2.07 -15.05 -5.23
CA GLU A 118 3.37 -15.46 -4.70
C GLU A 118 4.41 -14.38 -4.99
N LEU A 119 5.31 -14.14 -4.03
CA LEU A 119 6.50 -13.32 -4.21
C LEU A 119 7.73 -14.22 -4.18
N LYS A 120 8.40 -14.33 -5.33
CA LYS A 120 9.62 -15.09 -5.51
C LYS A 120 10.69 -14.21 -6.14
N THR A 121 11.94 -14.46 -5.79
CA THR A 121 13.08 -13.79 -6.43
C THR A 121 13.32 -14.34 -7.85
N GLY A 122 13.85 -13.50 -8.73
CA GLY A 122 14.38 -13.87 -10.04
C GLY A 122 13.46 -13.59 -11.23
N SER A 123 12.17 -13.87 -11.18
CA SER A 123 11.23 -13.62 -12.29
C SER A 123 10.09 -12.72 -11.88
N PRO A 124 9.50 -11.95 -12.81
CA PRO A 124 8.30 -11.14 -12.52
C PRO A 124 7.13 -12.01 -12.07
N GLN A 125 6.39 -11.55 -11.08
CA GLN A 125 5.23 -12.21 -10.50
C GLN A 125 4.01 -11.28 -10.57
N ASN A 126 2.84 -11.84 -10.84
CA ASN A 126 1.59 -11.09 -10.74
C ASN A 126 1.06 -11.19 -9.32
N VAL A 127 0.81 -10.04 -8.71
CA VAL A 127 0.34 -9.88 -7.34
C VAL A 127 -0.89 -8.99 -7.35
N ILE A 128 -1.85 -9.30 -6.52
CA ILE A 128 -3.03 -8.46 -6.29
C ILE A 128 -2.89 -7.87 -4.88
N VAL A 129 -3.05 -6.55 -4.79
CA VAL A 129 -3.11 -5.84 -3.51
C VAL A 129 -4.49 -5.19 -3.39
N ASP A 130 -5.30 -5.70 -2.48
CA ASP A 130 -6.56 -5.08 -2.10
C ASP A 130 -6.31 -4.07 -0.98
N GLY A 131 -6.97 -2.92 -1.04
CA GLY A 131 -6.81 -1.87 -0.05
C GLY A 131 -7.85 -0.78 -0.15
N THR A 132 -7.61 0.29 0.59
CA THR A 132 -8.43 1.51 0.59
C THR A 132 -7.61 2.67 0.07
N PHE A 133 -8.12 3.36 -0.93
CA PHE A 133 -7.52 4.57 -1.47
C PHE A 133 -8.31 5.79 -0.98
N ASN A 134 -7.66 6.63 -0.19
CA ASN A 134 -8.20 7.91 0.25
C ASN A 134 -7.73 9.00 -0.69
N ILE A 135 -8.66 9.69 -1.31
CA ILE A 135 -8.44 10.87 -2.15
C ILE A 135 -9.60 11.83 -1.98
N HIS A 136 -9.33 13.13 -2.02
CA HIS A 136 -10.33 14.19 -1.88
C HIS A 136 -11.17 14.03 -0.60
N GLY A 137 -10.56 13.48 0.47
CA GLY A 137 -11.16 13.31 1.80
C GLY A 137 -12.16 12.15 1.93
N ALA A 138 -12.22 11.24 0.94
CA ALA A 138 -13.08 10.07 0.97
C ALA A 138 -12.32 8.77 0.70
N ASP A 139 -12.76 7.69 1.32
CA ASP A 139 -12.20 6.36 1.18
C ASP A 139 -12.91 5.58 0.06
N HIS A 140 -12.11 4.95 -0.80
CA HIS A 140 -12.59 4.15 -1.92
C HIS A 140 -11.90 2.79 -1.91
N PRO A 141 -12.63 1.68 -2.04
CA PRO A 141 -12.01 0.38 -2.20
C PRO A 141 -11.23 0.35 -3.52
N LEU A 142 -10.00 -0.10 -3.48
CA LEU A 142 -9.14 -0.20 -4.67
C LEU A 142 -8.44 -1.55 -4.68
N ARG A 143 -8.49 -2.21 -5.85
CA ARG A 143 -7.74 -3.43 -6.15
C ARG A 143 -6.67 -3.12 -7.17
N LEU A 144 -5.41 -3.30 -6.79
CA LEU A 144 -4.26 -3.11 -7.65
C LEU A 144 -3.78 -4.47 -8.17
N GLN A 145 -3.74 -4.63 -9.49
CA GLN A 145 -3.03 -5.72 -10.13
C GLN A 145 -1.61 -5.23 -10.43
N MET A 146 -0.65 -5.90 -9.87
CA MET A 146 0.75 -5.47 -9.93
C MET A 146 1.62 -6.56 -10.55
N THR A 147 2.59 -6.16 -11.35
CA THR A 147 3.72 -7.01 -11.72
C THR A 147 4.89 -6.63 -10.84
N VAL A 148 5.34 -7.57 -10.01
CA VAL A 148 6.43 -7.37 -9.04
C VAL A 148 7.63 -8.20 -9.45
N GLN A 149 8.81 -7.62 -9.44
CA GLN A 149 10.09 -8.30 -9.64
C GLN A 149 11.00 -8.05 -8.44
N LEU A 150 11.55 -9.12 -7.90
CA LEU A 150 12.45 -9.11 -6.77
C LEU A 150 13.84 -9.60 -7.20
N ASN A 151 14.89 -8.82 -6.89
CA ASN A 151 16.28 -9.15 -7.14
C ASN A 151 17.07 -8.96 -5.84
N GLY A 152 17.26 -10.06 -5.09
CA GLY A 152 17.78 -9.97 -3.73
C GLY A 152 16.84 -9.17 -2.83
N THR A 153 17.33 -8.06 -2.30
CA THR A 153 16.54 -7.10 -1.49
C THR A 153 15.88 -5.99 -2.31
N ASP A 154 16.21 -5.88 -3.61
CA ASP A 154 15.60 -4.85 -4.46
C ASP A 154 14.24 -5.32 -4.97
N ALA A 155 13.26 -4.43 -4.91
CA ALA A 155 11.92 -4.63 -5.42
C ALA A 155 11.58 -3.59 -6.48
N THR A 156 11.00 -4.04 -7.59
CA THR A 156 10.36 -3.18 -8.59
C THR A 156 8.94 -3.67 -8.78
N ALA A 157 7.97 -2.75 -8.83
CA ALA A 157 6.59 -3.08 -9.10
C ALA A 157 5.98 -2.08 -10.07
N THR A 158 5.14 -2.59 -10.98
CA THR A 158 4.34 -1.78 -11.89
C THR A 158 2.87 -2.09 -11.69
N THR A 159 2.04 -1.07 -11.77
CA THR A 159 0.58 -1.21 -11.75
C THR A 159 -0.08 -0.16 -12.61
N HIS A 160 -1.25 -0.51 -13.11
CA HIS A 160 -2.12 0.34 -13.91
C HIS A 160 -3.53 0.24 -13.33
N PHE A 161 -4.16 1.38 -13.04
CA PHE A 161 -5.53 1.41 -12.53
C PHE A 161 -6.25 2.69 -12.95
N THR A 162 -7.57 2.70 -12.77
CA THR A 162 -8.43 3.81 -13.12
C THR A 162 -9.02 4.46 -11.87
N VAL A 163 -9.03 5.79 -11.85
CA VAL A 163 -9.67 6.62 -10.83
C VAL A 163 -10.90 7.27 -11.43
N PRO A 164 -12.12 6.83 -11.11
CA PRO A 164 -13.36 7.44 -11.56
C PRO A 164 -13.64 8.72 -10.77
N TYR A 165 -12.81 9.75 -10.99
CA TYR A 165 -12.74 10.94 -10.16
C TYR A 165 -14.08 11.65 -10.03
N LEU A 166 -14.87 11.68 -11.11
CA LEU A 166 -16.18 12.29 -11.08
C LEU A 166 -17.17 11.52 -10.20
N ALA A 167 -17.17 10.17 -10.27
CA ALA A 167 -17.99 9.32 -9.42
C ALA A 167 -17.56 9.41 -7.93
N TRP A 168 -16.31 9.78 -7.69
CA TRP A 168 -15.76 10.00 -6.35
C TRP A 168 -15.95 11.43 -5.83
N GLY A 169 -16.76 12.23 -6.51
CA GLY A 169 -17.21 13.54 -6.03
C GLY A 169 -16.31 14.72 -6.40
N MET A 170 -15.30 14.51 -7.24
CA MET A 170 -14.49 15.59 -7.76
C MET A 170 -15.21 16.32 -8.91
N LYS A 171 -14.79 17.55 -9.20
CA LYS A 171 -15.45 18.44 -10.16
C LYS A 171 -15.25 18.01 -11.61
N ASP A 172 -16.30 18.11 -12.42
CA ASP A 172 -16.25 17.98 -13.88
C ASP A 172 -15.83 19.32 -14.51
N GLU A 173 -14.70 19.31 -15.22
CA GLU A 173 -14.21 20.48 -15.97
C GLU A 173 -14.66 20.50 -17.43
N SER A 174 -15.64 19.66 -17.80
CA SER A 174 -16.24 19.68 -19.14
C SER A 174 -16.97 21.01 -19.39
N THR A 175 -16.87 21.49 -20.63
CA THR A 175 -17.61 22.64 -21.12
C THR A 175 -18.48 22.23 -22.29
N PHE A 176 -19.22 23.18 -22.89
CA PHE A 176 -20.04 22.90 -24.07
C PHE A 176 -19.21 22.38 -25.25
N LEU A 177 -17.99 22.89 -25.44
CA LEU A 177 -17.11 22.53 -26.54
C LEU A 177 -16.05 21.46 -26.18
N LEU A 178 -15.63 21.42 -24.92
CA LEU A 178 -14.62 20.48 -24.44
C LEU A 178 -15.28 19.47 -23.50
N LYS A 179 -15.29 18.21 -23.91
CA LYS A 179 -15.66 17.11 -23.01
C LYS A 179 -14.41 16.49 -22.43
N VAL A 180 -14.42 16.29 -21.13
CA VAL A 180 -13.37 15.63 -20.36
C VAL A 180 -13.87 14.25 -19.96
N GLU A 181 -13.02 13.23 -20.07
CA GLU A 181 -13.34 11.89 -19.58
C GLU A 181 -13.57 11.93 -18.07
N LYS A 182 -14.45 11.03 -17.59
CA LYS A 182 -14.88 10.98 -16.18
C LYS A 182 -13.93 10.16 -15.31
N GLU A 183 -12.92 9.61 -15.91
CA GLU A 183 -11.97 8.70 -15.32
C GLU A 183 -10.55 9.12 -15.72
N VAL A 184 -9.62 8.96 -14.78
CA VAL A 184 -8.20 9.15 -14.98
C VAL A 184 -7.52 7.80 -14.89
N THR A 185 -6.69 7.49 -15.86
CA THR A 185 -5.80 6.34 -15.81
C THR A 185 -4.53 6.69 -15.06
N VAL A 186 -4.08 5.82 -14.18
CA VAL A 186 -2.85 5.99 -13.40
C VAL A 186 -1.92 4.81 -13.64
N ASP A 187 -0.69 5.12 -14.01
CA ASP A 187 0.41 4.18 -14.19
C ASP A 187 1.46 4.46 -13.12
N VAL A 188 1.83 3.43 -12.36
CA VAL A 188 2.85 3.55 -11.32
C VAL A 188 3.97 2.58 -11.60
N THR A 189 5.21 3.09 -11.61
CA THR A 189 6.43 2.30 -11.56
C THR A 189 7.13 2.62 -10.25
N SER A 190 7.12 1.68 -9.31
CA SER A 190 7.74 1.85 -8.00
C SER A 190 9.00 1.01 -7.86
N ARG A 191 9.98 1.55 -7.12
CA ARG A 191 11.21 0.86 -6.74
C ARG A 191 11.43 1.02 -5.24
N GLY A 192 12.05 0.01 -4.65
CA GLY A 192 12.29 0.02 -3.21
C GLY A 192 13.03 -1.21 -2.76
N THR A 193 12.94 -1.49 -1.47
CA THR A 193 13.57 -2.66 -0.85
C THR A 193 12.54 -3.56 -0.21
N VAL A 194 12.89 -4.84 -0.11
CA VAL A 194 12.09 -5.86 0.57
C VAL A 194 12.91 -6.57 1.62
N ASP A 195 12.35 -6.69 2.82
CA ASP A 195 12.93 -7.39 3.96
C ASP A 195 12.03 -8.54 4.40
N GLY A 196 12.61 -9.57 5.02
CA GLY A 196 11.87 -10.71 5.58
C GLY A 196 11.45 -11.78 4.58
N LEU A 197 11.87 -11.70 3.32
CA LEU A 197 11.72 -12.82 2.38
C LEU A 197 12.68 -13.93 2.77
N SER A 198 12.14 -15.12 3.03
CA SER A 198 12.98 -16.30 3.15
C SER A 198 13.63 -16.60 1.80
N PRO A 199 14.97 -16.85 1.74
CA PRO A 199 15.58 -17.35 0.51
C PRO A 199 14.82 -18.59 0.06
N GLY A 200 14.34 -18.60 -1.16
CA GLY A 200 13.61 -19.74 -1.72
C GLY A 200 14.45 -21.03 -1.55
N ARG A 201 13.80 -22.05 -1.01
CA ARG A 201 14.36 -23.41 -0.99
C ARG A 201 14.30 -24.02 -2.38
#